data_5b15ca3f81829d81abbc96df58be6ea1
#
_entry.id   5b15ca3f81829d81abbc96df58be6ea1
#
_cell.length_a   1.000
_cell.length_b   1.000
_cell.length_c   1.000
_cell.angle_alpha   90.00
_cell.angle_beta   90.00
_cell.angle_gamma   90.00
#
_symmetry.space_group_name_H-M   'P 1'
#
loop_
_entity.id
_entity.type
_entity.pdbx_description
1 polymer ?
#
loop_
_entity_poly.entity_id
_entity_poly.type
_entity_poly.pdbx_seq_one_letter_code
_entity_poly.pdbx_strand_id
1 'polypeptide(L)'
;MKEFGRREFETVVYLNFESSSRLRELFVADFNIERIITSIEIEANQKIISSKTLLLFDEVQEAEKGLTALKYFYEQAPDYYIIAAGSLLGVSMQKQNSFPVGKVDFIKLHPLSFKEFLLNLGEEKLYEQLAASNFEVLTLFHQKLVEYLRLYYFIGGMPEVVAHYIEHKNIAAVRDIQQKILIGYENDFAKHAPHEIIPRIKLVWNSILSQLAMENRKFMYGQIKKGARAKDFELAINWLVDAGLILKVNRITKPTLPLNAYMDMDAFKLFLVDIGLLNAMGNLDARILLEKNSILSEYKGALTEQFVCQQLTMAHQLFYWTAESSTAEIDFVLQYENEAIPIEVKAEENLKAKSLKLFVEKFKIKTAFRTSMNKYREQEWLTNIPLYAVEEILT
;
A
#
# COMPACT_ATOMS: atom_id res chain seq x y z
N MET A 1 -9.71 -7.97 12.75
CA MET A 1 -10.47 -9.27 12.72
C MET A 1 -11.08 -9.62 14.08
N LYS A 2 -10.29 -9.81 15.16
CA LYS A 2 -10.85 -10.21 16.48
C LYS A 2 -11.91 -9.23 17.00
N GLU A 3 -11.68 -7.92 16.90
CA GLU A 3 -12.64 -6.90 17.34
C GLU A 3 -13.92 -6.90 16.48
N PHE A 4 -13.78 -7.03 15.17
CA PHE A 4 -14.92 -7.23 14.26
C PHE A 4 -15.74 -8.46 14.68
N GLY A 5 -15.08 -9.59 14.91
CA GLY A 5 -15.77 -10.80 15.34
C GLY A 5 -16.52 -10.63 16.67
N ARG A 6 -15.97 -9.90 17.64
CA ARG A 6 -16.62 -9.63 18.91
C ARG A 6 -17.86 -8.74 18.80
N ARG A 7 -17.92 -7.87 17.79
CA ARG A 7 -19.05 -6.96 17.56
C ARG A 7 -20.17 -7.61 16.77
N GLU A 8 -19.82 -8.43 15.78
CA GLU A 8 -20.76 -8.93 14.78
C GLU A 8 -21.20 -10.38 15.00
N PHE A 9 -20.51 -11.16 15.85
CA PHE A 9 -20.77 -12.56 16.09
C PHE A 9 -20.95 -12.87 17.58
N GLU A 10 -21.73 -13.93 17.89
CA GLU A 10 -21.91 -14.38 19.28
C GLU A 10 -20.60 -14.92 19.86
N THR A 11 -19.80 -15.60 19.04
CA THR A 11 -18.50 -16.16 19.43
C THR A 11 -17.45 -16.03 18.33
N VAL A 12 -16.19 -16.05 18.74
CA VAL A 12 -15.04 -16.00 17.82
C VAL A 12 -14.06 -17.11 18.21
N VAL A 13 -13.72 -17.95 17.25
CA VAL A 13 -12.65 -18.94 17.38
C VAL A 13 -11.44 -18.50 16.58
N TYR A 14 -10.32 -18.23 17.25
CA TYR A 14 -9.07 -17.79 16.65
C TYR A 14 -8.07 -18.94 16.63
N LEU A 15 -7.55 -19.24 15.44
CA LEU A 15 -6.58 -20.30 15.18
C LEU A 15 -5.35 -19.71 14.49
N ASN A 16 -4.18 -19.85 15.10
CA ASN A 16 -2.92 -19.48 14.47
C ASN A 16 -2.20 -20.76 13.99
N PHE A 17 -2.09 -20.90 12.67
CA PHE A 17 -1.52 -22.09 12.03
C PHE A 17 0.02 -22.15 12.15
N GLU A 18 0.69 -21.04 12.40
CA GLU A 18 2.14 -21.05 12.66
C GLU A 18 2.47 -21.64 14.06
N SER A 19 1.60 -21.43 15.05
CA SER A 19 1.87 -21.79 16.45
C SER A 19 1.59 -23.26 16.78
N SER A 20 0.78 -23.99 15.99
CA SER A 20 0.36 -25.37 16.30
C SER A 20 0.65 -26.33 15.15
N SER A 21 1.46 -27.37 15.39
CA SER A 21 1.72 -28.43 14.42
C SER A 21 0.46 -29.20 14.04
N ARG A 22 -0.45 -29.41 15.02
CA ARG A 22 -1.75 -30.08 14.78
C ARG A 22 -2.63 -29.30 13.83
N LEU A 23 -2.68 -27.96 13.98
CA LEU A 23 -3.43 -27.10 13.06
C LEU A 23 -2.83 -27.13 11.65
N ARG A 24 -1.50 -27.13 11.51
CA ARG A 24 -0.83 -27.22 10.19
C ARG A 24 -1.24 -28.46 9.40
N GLU A 25 -1.52 -29.57 10.08
CA GLU A 25 -1.91 -30.84 9.47
C GLU A 25 -3.42 -31.02 9.33
N LEU A 26 -4.23 -30.07 9.80
CA LEU A 26 -5.68 -30.15 9.88
C LEU A 26 -6.37 -30.56 8.57
N PHE A 27 -5.85 -30.08 7.45
CA PHE A 27 -6.45 -30.25 6.11
C PHE A 27 -5.71 -31.31 5.25
N VAL A 28 -4.70 -32.02 5.79
CA VAL A 28 -3.86 -32.94 5.02
C VAL A 28 -4.63 -34.19 4.61
N ALA A 29 -5.39 -34.78 5.55
CA ALA A 29 -6.09 -36.05 5.34
C ALA A 29 -7.23 -35.95 4.32
N ASP A 30 -8.12 -35.00 4.51
CA ASP A 30 -9.31 -34.77 3.68
C ASP A 30 -9.90 -33.37 3.97
N PHE A 31 -10.99 -33.05 3.27
CA PHE A 31 -11.78 -31.82 3.48
C PHE A 31 -13.17 -32.11 4.09
N ASN A 32 -13.29 -33.16 4.93
CA ASN A 32 -14.53 -33.44 5.65
C ASN A 32 -14.79 -32.35 6.69
N ILE A 33 -15.82 -31.54 6.46
CA ILE A 33 -16.09 -30.37 7.29
C ILE A 33 -16.42 -30.73 8.73
N GLU A 34 -17.20 -31.82 8.96
CA GLU A 34 -17.56 -32.25 10.31
C GLU A 34 -16.34 -32.64 11.14
N ARG A 35 -15.41 -33.40 10.53
CA ARG A 35 -14.14 -33.75 11.15
C ARG A 35 -13.30 -32.52 11.44
N ILE A 36 -13.22 -31.59 10.48
CA ILE A 36 -12.45 -30.35 10.64
C ILE A 36 -13.02 -29.50 11.77
N ILE A 37 -14.33 -29.26 11.80
CA ILE A 37 -14.98 -28.48 12.86
C ILE A 37 -14.79 -29.13 14.23
N THR A 38 -15.00 -30.46 14.36
CA THR A 38 -14.75 -31.19 15.60
C THR A 38 -13.30 -31.04 16.08
N SER A 39 -12.33 -31.12 15.15
CA SER A 39 -10.92 -30.94 15.48
C SER A 39 -10.62 -29.52 15.96
N ILE A 40 -11.25 -28.51 15.37
CA ILE A 40 -11.12 -27.11 15.79
C ILE A 40 -11.75 -26.90 17.16
N GLU A 41 -12.92 -27.48 17.44
CA GLU A 41 -13.59 -27.40 18.74
C GLU A 41 -12.70 -27.96 19.87
N ILE A 42 -12.04 -29.10 19.59
CA ILE A 42 -11.10 -29.72 20.53
C ILE A 42 -9.88 -28.82 20.75
N GLU A 43 -9.25 -28.32 19.70
CA GLU A 43 -8.05 -27.48 19.79
C GLU A 43 -8.33 -26.14 20.49
N ALA A 44 -9.47 -25.51 20.18
CA ALA A 44 -9.88 -24.24 20.75
C ALA A 44 -10.56 -24.39 22.13
N ASN A 45 -10.93 -25.62 22.54
CA ASN A 45 -11.77 -25.90 23.70
C ASN A 45 -13.05 -25.03 23.72
N GLN A 46 -13.67 -24.88 22.56
CA GLN A 46 -14.84 -24.01 22.37
C GLN A 46 -15.79 -24.62 21.33
N LYS A 47 -17.10 -24.60 21.62
CA LYS A 47 -18.12 -25.06 20.66
C LYS A 47 -18.27 -24.07 19.53
N ILE A 48 -18.40 -24.60 18.32
CA ILE A 48 -18.65 -23.85 17.09
C ILE A 48 -20.10 -24.02 16.69
N ILE A 49 -20.82 -22.91 16.59
CA ILE A 49 -22.21 -22.89 16.15
C ILE A 49 -22.25 -22.22 14.78
N SER A 50 -22.72 -22.96 13.76
CA SER A 50 -22.88 -22.39 12.40
C SER A 50 -23.74 -21.13 12.45
N SER A 51 -23.45 -20.17 11.60
CA SER A 51 -24.09 -18.85 11.52
C SER A 51 -23.93 -17.92 12.74
N LYS A 52 -23.28 -18.37 13.83
CA LYS A 52 -23.09 -17.58 15.07
C LYS A 52 -21.63 -17.41 15.46
N THR A 53 -20.77 -18.31 15.02
CA THR A 53 -19.34 -18.31 15.33
C THR A 53 -18.53 -17.83 14.13
N LEU A 54 -17.67 -16.84 14.33
CA LEU A 54 -16.65 -16.47 13.35
C LEU A 54 -15.38 -17.29 13.56
N LEU A 55 -14.93 -17.98 12.53
CA LEU A 55 -13.63 -18.66 12.50
C LEU A 55 -12.57 -17.71 11.94
N LEU A 56 -11.52 -17.44 12.72
CA LEU A 56 -10.38 -16.65 12.29
C LEU A 56 -9.16 -17.55 12.08
N PHE A 57 -8.79 -17.74 10.82
CA PHE A 57 -7.62 -18.52 10.40
C PHE A 57 -6.44 -17.58 10.17
N ASP A 58 -5.53 -17.53 11.11
CA ASP A 58 -4.35 -16.67 11.04
C ASP A 58 -3.14 -17.49 10.58
N GLU A 59 -2.32 -16.88 9.71
CA GLU A 59 -1.19 -17.53 9.01
C GLU A 59 -1.64 -18.83 8.28
N VAL A 60 -2.79 -18.75 7.59
CA VAL A 60 -3.42 -19.91 6.94
C VAL A 60 -2.53 -20.58 5.89
N GLN A 61 -1.55 -19.86 5.33
CA GLN A 61 -0.57 -20.41 4.38
C GLN A 61 0.40 -21.41 5.04
N GLU A 62 0.54 -21.40 6.36
CA GLU A 62 1.34 -22.37 7.12
C GLU A 62 0.62 -23.73 7.23
N ALA A 63 -0.69 -23.78 7.00
CA ALA A 63 -1.43 -25.03 6.93
C ALA A 63 -1.31 -25.65 5.54
N GLU A 64 -0.85 -26.89 5.47
CA GLU A 64 -0.86 -27.65 4.21
C GLU A 64 -2.31 -27.74 3.70
N LYS A 65 -2.55 -27.31 2.46
CA LYS A 65 -3.88 -27.21 1.84
C LYS A 65 -4.87 -26.25 2.54
N GLY A 66 -4.39 -25.37 3.44
CA GLY A 66 -5.26 -24.45 4.19
C GLY A 66 -6.10 -23.53 3.28
N LEU A 67 -5.47 -22.92 2.26
CA LEU A 67 -6.19 -22.09 1.28
C LEU A 67 -7.18 -22.92 0.45
N THR A 68 -6.84 -24.15 0.11
CA THR A 68 -7.74 -25.06 -0.62
C THR A 68 -8.99 -25.43 0.22
N ALA A 69 -8.83 -25.56 1.53
CA ALA A 69 -9.95 -25.90 2.43
C ALA A 69 -11.06 -24.84 2.40
N LEU A 70 -10.73 -23.56 2.19
CA LEU A 70 -11.72 -22.47 2.08
C LEU A 70 -12.74 -22.73 0.99
N LYS A 71 -12.33 -23.35 -0.14
CA LYS A 71 -13.24 -23.75 -1.21
C LYS A 71 -14.30 -24.75 -0.71
N TYR A 72 -13.88 -25.75 0.05
CA TYR A 72 -14.76 -26.79 0.56
C TYR A 72 -15.74 -26.25 1.61
N PHE A 73 -15.31 -25.33 2.46
CA PHE A 73 -16.21 -24.61 3.35
C PHE A 73 -17.28 -23.85 2.56
N TYR A 74 -16.89 -23.09 1.55
CA TYR A 74 -17.83 -22.35 0.70
C TYR A 74 -18.85 -23.27 0.01
N GLU A 75 -18.41 -24.42 -0.52
CA GLU A 75 -19.26 -25.32 -1.31
C GLU A 75 -20.15 -26.25 -0.46
N GLN A 76 -19.67 -26.68 0.70
CA GLN A 76 -20.31 -27.73 1.49
C GLN A 76 -20.88 -27.23 2.83
N ALA A 77 -20.43 -26.06 3.31
CA ALA A 77 -20.80 -25.54 4.62
C ALA A 77 -20.84 -24.00 4.62
N PRO A 78 -21.69 -23.38 3.77
CA PRO A 78 -21.73 -21.92 3.60
C PRO A 78 -22.20 -21.17 4.86
N ASP A 79 -22.77 -21.87 5.83
CA ASP A 79 -23.20 -21.28 7.11
C ASP A 79 -22.05 -21.04 8.09
N TYR A 80 -20.82 -21.48 7.78
CA TYR A 80 -19.65 -21.16 8.59
C TYR A 80 -18.94 -19.92 8.04
N TYR A 81 -18.88 -18.87 8.85
CA TYR A 81 -18.19 -17.64 8.51
C TYR A 81 -16.69 -17.74 8.82
N ILE A 82 -15.86 -17.52 7.81
CA ILE A 82 -14.41 -17.66 7.94
C ILE A 82 -13.74 -16.40 7.43
N ILE A 83 -12.82 -15.85 8.22
CA ILE A 83 -11.83 -14.87 7.78
C ILE A 83 -10.45 -15.54 7.86
N ALA A 84 -9.78 -15.64 6.74
CA ALA A 84 -8.42 -16.16 6.67
C ALA A 84 -7.42 -15.01 6.42
N ALA A 85 -6.34 -15.01 7.17
CA ALA A 85 -5.28 -14.01 7.05
C ALA A 85 -3.91 -14.69 6.94
N GLY A 86 -2.98 -13.98 6.34
CA GLY A 86 -1.58 -14.37 6.25
C GLY A 86 -0.74 -13.23 5.69
N SER A 87 0.45 -13.06 6.22
CA SER A 87 1.36 -11.96 5.91
C SER A 87 1.90 -11.99 4.48
N LEU A 88 1.96 -13.15 3.84
CA LEU A 88 2.53 -13.37 2.50
C LEU A 88 1.58 -14.16 1.60
N LEU A 89 0.27 -13.93 1.74
CA LEU A 89 -0.74 -14.65 0.95
C LEU A 89 -0.50 -14.51 -0.55
N GLY A 90 -0.14 -13.33 -1.06
CA GLY A 90 0.16 -13.11 -2.47
C GLY A 90 1.28 -14.02 -3.00
N VAL A 91 2.34 -14.20 -2.22
CA VAL A 91 3.45 -15.12 -2.56
C VAL A 91 3.03 -16.58 -2.44
N SER A 92 2.26 -16.93 -1.40
CA SER A 92 1.83 -18.30 -1.14
C SER A 92 0.81 -18.80 -2.16
N MET A 93 -0.02 -17.91 -2.70
CA MET A 93 -0.97 -18.21 -3.77
C MET A 93 -0.29 -18.75 -5.03
N GLN A 94 0.90 -18.28 -5.36
CA GLN A 94 1.67 -18.77 -6.52
C GLN A 94 2.23 -20.19 -6.33
N LYS A 95 2.42 -20.64 -5.09
CA LYS A 95 3.00 -21.95 -4.77
C LYS A 95 1.94 -23.06 -4.69
N GLN A 96 0.65 -22.75 -4.51
CA GLN A 96 -0.39 -23.77 -4.34
C GLN A 96 -1.13 -24.06 -5.65
N ASN A 97 -1.20 -25.34 -6.01
CA ASN A 97 -1.85 -25.82 -7.25
C ASN A 97 -3.37 -25.69 -7.28
N SER A 98 -4.03 -25.32 -6.17
CA SER A 98 -5.49 -25.25 -6.06
C SER A 98 -5.91 -24.08 -5.18
N PHE A 99 -5.97 -22.91 -5.80
CA PHE A 99 -6.50 -21.72 -5.14
C PHE A 99 -8.03 -21.63 -5.31
N PRO A 100 -8.82 -21.19 -4.32
CA PRO A 100 -10.29 -21.14 -4.37
C PRO A 100 -10.82 -19.96 -5.22
N VAL A 101 -10.50 -19.93 -6.50
CA VAL A 101 -10.94 -18.87 -7.44
C VAL A 101 -12.46 -18.73 -7.44
N GLY A 102 -12.95 -17.51 -7.22
CA GLY A 102 -14.39 -17.22 -7.20
C GLY A 102 -15.17 -17.78 -6.00
N LYS A 103 -14.46 -18.25 -4.96
CA LYS A 103 -15.04 -18.81 -3.73
C LYS A 103 -14.62 -18.04 -2.46
N VAL A 104 -13.78 -17.04 -2.62
CA VAL A 104 -13.32 -16.16 -1.55
C VAL A 104 -13.26 -14.72 -2.06
N ASP A 105 -13.58 -13.79 -1.20
CA ASP A 105 -13.38 -12.36 -1.42
C ASP A 105 -12.08 -11.91 -0.78
N PHE A 106 -11.36 -11.01 -1.47
CA PHE A 106 -10.09 -10.51 -1.00
C PHE A 106 -10.22 -9.11 -0.43
N ILE A 107 -9.69 -8.94 0.77
CA ILE A 107 -9.49 -7.63 1.38
C ILE A 107 -7.99 -7.41 1.56
N LYS A 108 -7.45 -6.40 0.90
CA LYS A 108 -6.06 -5.99 1.07
C LYS A 108 -5.97 -4.96 2.19
N LEU A 109 -5.17 -5.26 3.20
CA LEU A 109 -4.86 -4.29 4.25
C LEU A 109 -3.67 -3.44 3.81
N HIS A 110 -3.91 -2.15 3.72
CA HIS A 110 -2.88 -1.15 3.46
C HIS A 110 -2.38 -0.53 4.78
N PRO A 111 -1.21 0.12 4.82
CA PRO A 111 -0.89 1.05 5.90
C PRO A 111 -2.02 2.08 6.04
N LEU A 112 -2.22 2.60 7.24
CA LEU A 112 -3.24 3.63 7.48
C LEU A 112 -3.06 4.81 6.52
N SER A 113 -4.15 5.27 5.92
CA SER A 113 -4.15 6.49 5.11
C SER A 113 -3.94 7.73 5.98
N PHE A 114 -3.70 8.87 5.35
CA PHE A 114 -3.58 10.13 6.10
C PHE A 114 -4.88 10.48 6.85
N LYS A 115 -6.05 10.22 6.25
CA LYS A 115 -7.35 10.40 6.93
C LYS A 115 -7.49 9.48 8.15
N GLU A 116 -7.17 8.20 7.98
CA GLU A 116 -7.22 7.24 9.09
C GLU A 116 -6.23 7.60 10.20
N PHE A 117 -5.05 8.12 9.84
CA PHE A 117 -4.10 8.66 10.81
C PHE A 117 -4.68 9.82 11.62
N LEU A 118 -5.36 10.79 10.98
CA LEU A 118 -6.03 11.88 11.67
C LEU A 118 -7.12 11.38 12.64
N LEU A 119 -7.94 10.43 12.18
CA LEU A 119 -8.98 9.82 13.01
C LEU A 119 -8.37 9.18 14.27
N ASN A 120 -7.27 8.42 14.11
CA ASN A 120 -6.57 7.80 15.23
C ASN A 120 -5.86 8.81 16.15
N LEU A 121 -5.53 10.01 15.68
CA LEU A 121 -5.05 11.11 16.52
C LEU A 121 -6.15 11.79 17.34
N GLY A 122 -7.42 11.43 17.16
CA GLY A 122 -8.58 12.07 17.78
C GLY A 122 -9.05 13.33 17.04
N GLU A 123 -8.62 13.54 15.81
CA GLU A 123 -9.02 14.67 14.95
C GLU A 123 -10.26 14.33 14.09
N GLU A 124 -11.29 13.75 14.72
CA GLU A 124 -12.52 13.29 14.05
C GLU A 124 -13.17 14.35 13.18
N LYS A 125 -13.22 15.60 13.64
CA LYS A 125 -13.82 16.69 12.86
C LYS A 125 -13.04 17.04 11.60
N LEU A 126 -11.71 16.97 11.62
CA LEU A 126 -10.89 17.15 10.41
C LEU A 126 -11.08 15.99 9.45
N TYR A 127 -11.15 14.76 9.96
CA TYR A 127 -11.46 13.56 9.18
C TYR A 127 -12.82 13.71 8.46
N GLU A 128 -13.89 14.10 9.18
CA GLU A 128 -15.22 14.34 8.61
C GLU A 128 -15.20 15.40 7.49
N GLN A 129 -14.47 16.50 7.69
CA GLN A 129 -14.38 17.56 6.68
C GLN A 129 -13.57 17.15 5.46
N LEU A 130 -12.53 16.34 5.63
CA LEU A 130 -11.79 15.72 4.51
C LEU A 130 -12.70 14.77 3.74
N ALA A 131 -13.34 13.82 4.40
CA ALA A 131 -14.24 12.86 3.77
C ALA A 131 -15.44 13.51 3.04
N ALA A 132 -15.86 14.70 3.50
CA ALA A 132 -16.89 15.50 2.84
C ALA A 132 -16.35 16.45 1.76
N SER A 133 -15.05 16.46 1.47
CA SER A 133 -14.38 17.40 0.55
C SER A 133 -14.73 18.86 0.81
N ASN A 134 -14.91 19.25 2.10
CA ASN A 134 -15.29 20.59 2.48
C ASN A 134 -14.09 21.55 2.48
N PHE A 135 -13.63 21.92 1.29
CA PHE A 135 -12.43 22.75 1.12
C PHE A 135 -12.52 24.15 1.69
N GLU A 136 -13.73 24.69 1.88
CA GLU A 136 -13.91 25.98 2.56
C GLU A 136 -13.42 25.89 4.01
N VAL A 137 -13.93 24.92 4.77
CA VAL A 137 -13.51 24.67 6.15
C VAL A 137 -12.03 24.24 6.21
N LEU A 138 -11.61 23.30 5.36
CA LEU A 138 -10.23 22.80 5.34
C LEU A 138 -9.20 23.92 5.09
N THR A 139 -9.58 24.95 4.30
CA THR A 139 -8.72 26.12 4.04
C THR A 139 -8.44 26.94 5.30
N LEU A 140 -9.38 27.00 6.25
CA LEU A 140 -9.18 27.67 7.54
C LEU A 140 -8.16 26.91 8.42
N PHE A 141 -8.14 25.58 8.34
CA PHE A 141 -7.26 24.71 9.11
C PHE A 141 -6.03 24.24 8.33
N HIS A 142 -5.74 24.87 7.18
CA HIS A 142 -4.66 24.48 6.28
C HIS A 142 -3.32 24.27 6.99
N GLN A 143 -2.91 25.22 7.83
CA GLN A 143 -1.61 25.14 8.53
C GLN A 143 -1.55 23.91 9.47
N LYS A 144 -2.62 23.67 10.22
CA LYS A 144 -2.75 22.50 11.11
C LYS A 144 -2.67 21.19 10.33
N LEU A 145 -3.35 21.10 9.18
CA LEU A 145 -3.31 19.93 8.31
C LEU A 145 -1.92 19.69 7.70
N VAL A 146 -1.21 20.77 7.32
CA VAL A 146 0.17 20.66 6.84
C VAL A 146 1.12 20.17 7.95
N GLU A 147 0.92 20.57 9.19
CA GLU A 147 1.69 20.06 10.34
C GLU A 147 1.46 18.57 10.57
N TYR A 148 0.20 18.13 10.53
CA TYR A 148 -0.14 16.70 10.60
C TYR A 148 0.40 15.91 9.41
N LEU A 149 0.38 16.47 8.20
CA LEU A 149 0.96 15.82 7.03
C LEU A 149 2.47 15.59 7.17
N ARG A 150 3.19 16.57 7.70
CA ARG A 150 4.62 16.41 8.00
C ARG A 150 4.87 15.34 9.06
N LEU A 151 4.02 15.31 10.09
CA LEU A 151 4.07 14.28 11.12
C LEU A 151 3.84 12.89 10.50
N TYR A 152 2.85 12.76 9.61
CA TYR A 152 2.59 11.52 8.89
C TYR A 152 3.77 11.12 7.99
N TYR A 153 4.45 12.06 7.35
CA TYR A 153 5.65 11.74 6.57
C TYR A 153 6.72 11.06 7.41
N PHE A 154 6.84 11.45 8.69
CA PHE A 154 7.79 10.82 9.60
C PHE A 154 7.28 9.49 10.17
N ILE A 155 6.04 9.44 10.65
CA ILE A 155 5.45 8.28 11.32
C ILE A 155 5.07 7.20 10.29
N GLY A 156 4.49 7.59 9.16
CA GLY A 156 3.85 6.69 8.21
C GLY A 156 2.50 6.17 8.67
N GLY A 157 2.01 5.17 7.96
CA GLY A 157 0.72 4.51 8.21
C GLY A 157 0.84 3.12 8.82
N MET A 158 2.05 2.64 9.19
CA MET A 158 2.18 1.31 9.80
C MET A 158 1.46 1.26 11.15
N PRO A 159 0.47 0.35 11.35
CA PRO A 159 -0.41 0.37 12.52
C PRO A 159 0.33 0.33 13.86
N GLU A 160 1.38 -0.49 13.99
CA GLU A 160 2.19 -0.59 15.22
C GLU A 160 2.89 0.74 15.53
N VAL A 161 3.42 1.41 14.51
CA VAL A 161 4.11 2.70 14.64
C VAL A 161 3.13 3.78 15.07
N VAL A 162 1.95 3.84 14.41
CA VAL A 162 0.90 4.82 14.71
C VAL A 162 0.36 4.61 16.12
N ALA A 163 0.03 3.38 16.50
CA ALA A 163 -0.47 3.05 17.85
C ALA A 163 0.51 3.48 18.94
N HIS A 164 1.80 3.12 18.77
CA HIS A 164 2.85 3.52 19.72
C HIS A 164 2.98 5.04 19.85
N TYR A 165 2.96 5.76 18.71
CA TYR A 165 3.03 7.22 18.73
C TYR A 165 1.83 7.85 19.44
N ILE A 166 0.62 7.34 19.22
CA ILE A 166 -0.60 7.84 19.87
C ILE A 166 -0.51 7.69 21.38
N GLU A 167 -0.06 6.54 21.85
CA GLU A 167 0.02 6.21 23.28
C GLU A 167 1.14 6.98 24.00
N HIS A 168 2.32 7.10 23.38
CA HIS A 168 3.53 7.58 24.07
C HIS A 168 4.02 8.95 23.60
N LYS A 169 3.57 9.44 22.43
CA LYS A 169 4.05 10.69 21.78
C LYS A 169 5.58 10.78 21.65
N ASN A 170 6.26 9.63 21.57
CA ASN A 170 7.72 9.53 21.56
C ASN A 170 8.25 9.34 20.11
N ILE A 171 8.75 10.40 19.54
CA ILE A 171 9.31 10.43 18.17
C ILE A 171 10.54 9.52 18.03
N ALA A 172 11.40 9.43 19.05
CA ALA A 172 12.60 8.58 18.97
C ALA A 172 12.22 7.08 18.90
N ALA A 173 11.28 6.65 19.73
CA ALA A 173 10.79 5.27 19.72
C ALA A 173 10.09 4.87 18.41
N VAL A 174 9.45 5.82 17.73
CA VAL A 174 8.87 5.60 16.39
C VAL A 174 9.94 5.06 15.42
N ARG A 175 11.13 5.68 15.40
CA ARG A 175 12.22 5.25 14.52
C ARG A 175 12.70 3.83 14.84
N ASP A 176 12.80 3.50 16.11
CA ASP A 176 13.23 2.15 16.54
C ASP A 176 12.23 1.06 16.10
N ILE A 177 10.92 1.35 16.16
CA ILE A 177 9.88 0.43 15.68
C ILE A 177 9.94 0.28 14.17
N GLN A 178 10.07 1.38 13.42
CA GLN A 178 10.21 1.35 11.96
C GLN A 178 11.43 0.51 11.54
N GLN A 179 12.57 0.65 12.23
CA GLN A 179 13.77 -0.15 11.95
C GLN A 179 13.54 -1.64 12.25
N LYS A 180 12.82 -1.98 13.32
CA LYS A 180 12.45 -3.37 13.63
C LYS A 180 11.57 -3.97 12.53
N ILE A 181 10.59 -3.21 12.01
CA ILE A 181 9.74 -3.64 10.90
C ILE A 181 10.57 -3.91 9.65
N LEU A 182 11.49 -3.00 9.28
CA LEU A 182 12.37 -3.18 8.12
C LEU A 182 13.25 -4.44 8.26
N ILE A 183 13.83 -4.67 9.43
CA ILE A 183 14.60 -5.88 9.75
C ILE A 183 13.71 -7.13 9.65
N GLY A 184 12.46 -7.04 10.12
CA GLY A 184 11.48 -8.12 10.00
C GLY A 184 11.26 -8.50 8.54
N TYR A 185 11.02 -7.53 7.66
CA TYR A 185 10.84 -7.77 6.24
C TYR A 185 12.08 -8.42 5.59
N GLU A 186 13.29 -7.98 5.94
CA GLU A 186 14.52 -8.59 5.42
C GLU A 186 14.71 -10.05 5.88
N ASN A 187 14.25 -10.39 7.10
CA ASN A 187 14.22 -11.77 7.59
C ASN A 187 13.19 -12.61 6.83
N ASP A 188 12.04 -12.04 6.49
CA ASP A 188 11.00 -12.71 5.69
C ASP A 188 11.50 -13.05 4.28
N PHE A 189 12.40 -12.24 3.70
CA PHE A 189 13.04 -12.59 2.42
C PHE A 189 13.79 -13.91 2.53
N ALA A 190 14.52 -14.11 3.61
CA ALA A 190 15.31 -15.31 3.82
C ALA A 190 14.43 -16.54 4.14
N LYS A 191 13.29 -16.35 4.82
CA LYS A 191 12.38 -17.43 5.25
C LYS A 191 11.47 -17.92 4.10
N HIS A 192 10.97 -17.00 3.26
CA HIS A 192 9.85 -17.28 2.36
C HIS A 192 10.19 -17.20 0.86
N ALA A 193 11.23 -16.47 0.47
CA ALA A 193 11.62 -16.38 -0.94
C ALA A 193 12.43 -17.59 -1.40
N PRO A 194 12.35 -17.97 -2.70
CA PRO A 194 13.28 -18.93 -3.28
C PRO A 194 14.73 -18.51 -3.10
N HIS A 195 15.59 -19.42 -2.65
CA HIS A 195 16.98 -19.12 -2.29
C HIS A 195 17.77 -18.42 -3.42
N GLU A 196 17.49 -18.77 -4.67
CA GLU A 196 18.19 -18.25 -5.85
C GLU A 196 17.91 -16.75 -6.08
N ILE A 197 16.78 -16.23 -5.62
CA ILE A 197 16.40 -14.81 -5.84
C ILE A 197 16.62 -13.91 -4.61
N ILE A 198 16.89 -14.49 -3.42
CA ILE A 198 17.10 -13.70 -2.18
C ILE A 198 18.15 -12.58 -2.36
N PRO A 199 19.35 -12.84 -2.93
CA PRO A 199 20.34 -11.78 -3.12
C PRO A 199 19.84 -10.65 -4.04
N ARG A 200 19.02 -11.00 -5.04
CA ARG A 200 18.43 -10.02 -5.97
C ARG A 200 17.31 -9.21 -5.31
N ILE A 201 16.49 -9.84 -4.47
CA ILE A 201 15.48 -9.16 -3.65
C ILE A 201 16.15 -8.08 -2.79
N LYS A 202 17.21 -8.44 -2.06
CA LYS A 202 17.96 -7.49 -1.23
C LYS A 202 18.56 -6.34 -2.03
N LEU A 203 19.07 -6.62 -3.22
CA LEU A 203 19.62 -5.58 -4.10
C LEU A 203 18.52 -4.62 -4.60
N VAL A 204 17.36 -5.12 -5.01
CA VAL A 204 16.22 -4.28 -5.40
C VAL A 204 15.75 -3.46 -4.21
N TRP A 205 15.51 -4.10 -3.06
CA TRP A 205 15.07 -3.46 -1.82
C TRP A 205 15.95 -2.29 -1.43
N ASN A 206 17.26 -2.51 -1.34
CA ASN A 206 18.23 -1.48 -0.97
C ASN A 206 18.40 -0.37 -2.02
N SER A 207 17.98 -0.62 -3.27
CA SER A 207 18.06 0.40 -4.33
C SER A 207 16.87 1.36 -4.36
N ILE A 208 15.75 1.05 -3.73
CA ILE A 208 14.51 1.83 -3.83
C ILE A 208 14.74 3.29 -3.49
N LEU A 209 15.38 3.56 -2.35
CA LEU A 209 15.65 4.92 -1.89
C LEU A 209 16.48 5.72 -2.92
N SER A 210 17.54 5.12 -3.44
CA SER A 210 18.42 5.78 -4.42
C SER A 210 17.72 5.98 -5.77
N GLN A 211 16.86 5.05 -6.19
CA GLN A 211 16.07 5.16 -7.41
C GLN A 211 15.07 6.33 -7.32
N LEU A 212 14.39 6.47 -6.18
CA LEU A 212 13.44 7.56 -5.93
C LEU A 212 14.10 8.92 -5.80
N ALA A 213 15.35 8.99 -5.30
CA ALA A 213 16.11 10.22 -5.18
C ALA A 213 16.63 10.78 -6.52
N MET A 214 16.54 10.01 -7.61
CA MET A 214 16.98 10.46 -8.94
C MET A 214 15.95 11.40 -9.57
N GLU A 215 16.43 12.31 -10.42
CA GLU A 215 15.60 13.26 -11.18
C GLU A 215 14.57 12.52 -12.08
N ASN A 216 15.04 11.46 -12.77
CA ASN A 216 14.17 10.54 -13.51
C ASN A 216 13.93 9.29 -12.66
N ARG A 217 12.80 9.22 -11.99
CA ARG A 217 12.43 8.15 -11.06
C ARG A 217 12.04 6.82 -11.72
N LYS A 218 12.22 6.70 -13.04
CA LYS A 218 12.12 5.40 -13.73
C LYS A 218 13.13 4.43 -13.13
N PHE A 219 12.69 3.20 -12.84
CA PHE A 219 13.57 2.18 -12.30
C PHE A 219 14.68 1.81 -13.30
N MET A 220 15.92 1.91 -12.87
CA MET A 220 17.10 1.66 -13.70
C MET A 220 17.93 0.50 -13.15
N TYR A 221 17.92 -0.62 -13.85
CA TYR A 221 18.67 -1.82 -13.46
C TYR A 221 20.18 -1.55 -13.30
N GLY A 222 20.74 -0.67 -14.13
CA GLY A 222 22.13 -0.27 -14.06
C GLY A 222 22.55 0.40 -12.76
N GLN A 223 21.60 0.96 -12.00
CA GLN A 223 21.85 1.55 -10.68
C GLN A 223 22.00 0.47 -9.59
N ILE A 224 21.40 -0.69 -9.78
CA ILE A 224 21.59 -1.82 -8.86
C ILE A 224 23.00 -2.39 -9.01
N LYS A 225 23.40 -2.64 -10.27
CA LYS A 225 24.72 -3.18 -10.61
C LYS A 225 25.04 -2.85 -12.07
N LYS A 226 26.27 -2.48 -12.36
CA LYS A 226 26.72 -2.24 -13.74
C LYS A 226 26.48 -3.46 -14.62
N GLY A 227 25.77 -3.28 -15.74
CA GLY A 227 25.42 -4.35 -16.67
C GLY A 227 24.19 -5.19 -16.27
N ALA A 228 23.48 -4.85 -15.20
CA ALA A 228 22.26 -5.52 -14.81
C ALA A 228 21.15 -5.38 -15.90
N ARG A 229 20.38 -6.45 -16.10
CA ARG A 229 19.30 -6.53 -17.09
C ARG A 229 17.99 -6.89 -16.43
N ALA A 230 16.87 -6.55 -17.06
CA ALA A 230 15.51 -6.83 -16.58
C ALA A 230 15.34 -8.31 -16.15
N LYS A 231 15.73 -9.24 -17.00
CA LYS A 231 15.63 -10.69 -16.73
C LYS A 231 16.33 -11.16 -15.44
N ASP A 232 17.29 -10.40 -14.95
CA ASP A 232 18.05 -10.78 -13.75
C ASP A 232 17.28 -10.42 -12.46
N PHE A 233 16.35 -9.46 -12.51
CA PHE A 233 15.69 -8.90 -11.35
C PHE A 233 14.16 -8.98 -11.38
N GLU A 234 13.56 -9.37 -12.50
CA GLU A 234 12.10 -9.43 -12.68
C GLU A 234 11.42 -10.28 -11.61
N LEU A 235 11.93 -11.50 -11.35
CA LEU A 235 11.38 -12.37 -10.31
C LEU A 235 11.50 -11.76 -8.91
N ALA A 236 12.58 -11.03 -8.63
CA ALA A 236 12.78 -10.38 -7.35
C ALA A 236 11.83 -9.20 -7.16
N ILE A 237 11.60 -8.40 -8.22
CA ILE A 237 10.63 -7.30 -8.20
C ILE A 237 9.22 -7.83 -8.02
N ASN A 238 8.83 -8.85 -8.79
CA ASN A 238 7.51 -9.45 -8.69
C ASN A 238 7.26 -10.03 -7.30
N TRP A 239 8.26 -10.71 -6.72
CA TRP A 239 8.17 -11.21 -5.37
C TRP A 239 7.89 -10.10 -4.34
N LEU A 240 8.61 -8.96 -4.43
CA LEU A 240 8.38 -7.81 -3.52
C LEU A 240 6.99 -7.17 -3.72
N VAL A 241 6.49 -7.13 -4.97
CA VAL A 241 5.13 -6.65 -5.29
C VAL A 241 4.08 -7.59 -4.70
N ASP A 242 4.23 -8.90 -4.90
CA ASP A 242 3.30 -9.92 -4.41
C ASP A 242 3.30 -10.03 -2.89
N ALA A 243 4.45 -9.77 -2.26
CA ALA A 243 4.58 -9.63 -0.81
C ALA A 243 3.93 -8.33 -0.28
N GLY A 244 3.53 -7.41 -1.16
CA GLY A 244 2.91 -6.14 -0.77
C GLY A 244 3.88 -5.13 -0.17
N LEU A 245 5.19 -5.31 -0.35
CA LEU A 245 6.23 -4.46 0.25
C LEU A 245 6.60 -3.26 -0.62
N ILE A 246 6.36 -3.38 -1.92
CA ILE A 246 6.56 -2.30 -2.89
C ILE A 246 5.34 -2.11 -3.79
N LEU A 247 5.19 -0.88 -4.27
CA LEU A 247 4.18 -0.47 -5.22
C LEU A 247 4.86 -0.24 -6.57
N LYS A 248 4.39 -0.92 -7.62
CA LYS A 248 4.91 -0.79 -8.98
C LYS A 248 3.95 0.04 -9.82
N VAL A 249 4.43 1.17 -10.34
CA VAL A 249 3.67 2.07 -11.21
C VAL A 249 4.28 2.02 -12.60
N ASN A 250 3.53 1.47 -13.56
CA ASN A 250 3.99 1.34 -14.94
C ASN A 250 3.77 2.62 -15.76
N ARG A 251 4.62 2.83 -16.78
CA ARG A 251 4.42 3.88 -17.77
C ARG A 251 3.26 3.51 -18.71
N ILE A 252 2.52 4.51 -19.15
CA ILE A 252 1.65 4.39 -20.32
C ILE A 252 2.25 5.14 -21.52
N THR A 253 2.08 4.61 -22.72
CA THR A 253 2.53 5.23 -23.95
C THR A 253 1.61 6.37 -24.39
N LYS A 254 0.30 6.23 -24.11
CA LYS A 254 -0.73 7.26 -24.35
C LYS A 254 -1.89 7.11 -23.37
N PRO A 255 -2.59 8.22 -23.02
CA PRO A 255 -3.72 8.19 -22.07
C PRO A 255 -5.04 7.82 -22.77
N THR A 256 -5.05 6.71 -23.50
CA THR A 256 -6.24 6.19 -24.17
C THR A 256 -6.80 5.04 -23.36
N LEU A 257 -8.12 4.96 -23.21
CA LEU A 257 -8.77 3.91 -22.43
C LEU A 257 -8.94 2.61 -23.22
N PRO A 258 -8.85 1.47 -22.54
CA PRO A 258 -8.44 1.30 -21.14
C PRO A 258 -6.92 1.50 -20.99
N LEU A 259 -6.48 2.19 -19.95
CA LEU A 259 -5.05 2.54 -19.75
C LEU A 259 -4.13 1.33 -19.76
N ASN A 260 -4.60 0.20 -19.20
CA ASN A 260 -3.86 -1.07 -19.17
C ASN A 260 -3.45 -1.57 -20.58
N ALA A 261 -4.23 -1.26 -21.62
CA ALA A 261 -3.90 -1.66 -22.99
C ALA A 261 -2.70 -0.90 -23.57
N TYR A 262 -2.33 0.21 -22.96
CA TYR A 262 -1.21 1.08 -23.38
C TYR A 262 -0.07 1.09 -22.37
N MET A 263 -0.07 0.13 -21.46
CA MET A 263 0.97 -0.05 -20.44
C MET A 263 2.28 -0.52 -21.08
N ASP A 264 3.36 0.15 -20.73
CA ASP A 264 4.73 -0.25 -21.05
C ASP A 264 5.28 -1.12 -19.92
N MET A 265 5.51 -2.40 -20.22
CA MET A 265 6.00 -3.38 -19.25
C MET A 265 7.45 -3.14 -18.83
N ASP A 266 8.25 -2.49 -19.68
CA ASP A 266 9.69 -2.27 -19.50
C ASP A 266 10.01 -0.97 -18.75
N ALA A 267 9.00 -0.11 -18.57
CA ALA A 267 9.17 1.18 -17.91
C ALA A 267 8.23 1.33 -16.72
N PHE A 268 8.80 1.42 -15.53
CA PHE A 268 8.06 1.55 -14.28
C PHE A 268 8.85 2.32 -13.24
N LYS A 269 8.13 2.80 -12.22
CA LYS A 269 8.66 3.33 -10.96
C LYS A 269 8.36 2.33 -9.84
N LEU A 270 9.23 2.27 -8.83
CA LEU A 270 8.99 1.50 -7.61
C LEU A 270 8.91 2.45 -6.42
N PHE A 271 7.87 2.27 -5.63
CA PHE A 271 7.64 2.98 -4.38
C PHE A 271 7.59 1.96 -3.23
N LEU A 272 7.91 2.40 -2.03
CA LEU A 272 7.75 1.56 -0.85
C LEU A 272 6.27 1.52 -0.43
N VAL A 273 5.87 0.50 0.31
CA VAL A 273 4.49 0.40 0.81
C VAL A 273 4.12 1.52 1.78
N ASP A 274 5.11 2.10 2.49
CA ASP A 274 4.89 3.13 3.52
C ASP A 274 5.98 4.20 3.53
N ILE A 275 5.56 5.47 3.63
CA ILE A 275 6.45 6.64 3.62
C ILE A 275 7.31 6.73 4.89
N GLY A 276 6.79 6.35 6.05
CA GLY A 276 7.53 6.33 7.30
C GLY A 276 8.68 5.32 7.26
N LEU A 277 8.42 4.14 6.69
CA LEU A 277 9.45 3.13 6.46
C LEU A 277 10.50 3.58 5.44
N LEU A 278 10.09 4.28 4.36
CA LEU A 278 11.04 4.85 3.40
C LEU A 278 11.99 5.85 4.07
N ASN A 279 11.46 6.71 4.93
CA ASN A 279 12.25 7.67 5.71
C ASN A 279 13.15 6.98 6.74
N ALA A 280 12.72 5.85 7.29
CA ALA A 280 13.54 5.03 8.17
C ALA A 280 14.70 4.36 7.43
N MET A 281 14.47 3.85 6.21
CA MET A 281 15.54 3.32 5.34
C MET A 281 16.59 4.38 5.04
N GLY A 282 16.17 5.65 4.83
CA GLY A 282 17.06 6.80 4.61
C GLY A 282 17.70 7.37 5.88
N ASN A 283 17.36 6.82 7.05
CA ASN A 283 17.81 7.31 8.35
C ASN A 283 17.60 8.84 8.53
N LEU A 284 16.49 9.37 7.99
CA LEU A 284 16.18 10.79 8.06
C LEU A 284 15.81 11.21 9.49
N ASP A 285 16.45 12.28 9.98
CA ASP A 285 16.13 12.86 11.30
C ASP A 285 14.71 13.48 11.29
N ALA A 286 13.97 13.29 12.36
CA ALA A 286 12.63 13.83 12.54
C ALA A 286 12.58 15.35 12.35
N ARG A 287 13.58 16.07 12.84
CA ARG A 287 13.67 17.55 12.73
C ARG A 287 13.67 18.02 11.28
N ILE A 288 14.29 17.26 10.38
CA ILE A 288 14.36 17.62 8.96
C ILE A 288 12.97 17.57 8.30
N LEU A 289 12.13 16.64 8.70
CA LEU A 289 10.78 16.48 8.17
C LEU A 289 9.74 17.38 8.86
N LEU A 290 9.88 17.58 10.19
CA LEU A 290 8.93 18.35 10.99
C LEU A 290 9.16 19.87 10.88
N GLU A 291 10.41 20.31 10.73
CA GLU A 291 10.75 21.71 10.57
C GLU A 291 10.70 22.17 9.11
N LYS A 292 10.42 23.48 8.87
CA LYS A 292 10.40 24.08 7.53
C LYS A 292 11.82 24.23 6.92
N ASN A 293 12.68 23.23 7.02
CA ASN A 293 14.05 23.33 6.55
C ASN A 293 14.20 23.01 5.05
N SER A 294 14.96 23.85 4.35
CA SER A 294 15.27 23.73 2.92
C SER A 294 16.30 22.65 2.57
N ILE A 295 16.85 21.95 3.58
CA ILE A 295 17.99 21.03 3.43
C ILE A 295 17.69 19.82 2.51
N LEU A 296 16.42 19.47 2.33
CA LEU A 296 16.00 18.31 1.52
C LEU A 296 15.33 18.68 0.19
N SER A 297 15.67 19.81 -0.44
CA SER A 297 14.95 20.30 -1.62
C SER A 297 14.79 19.26 -2.74
N GLU A 298 15.81 18.47 -3.04
CA GLU A 298 15.77 17.41 -4.06
C GLU A 298 14.95 16.19 -3.61
N TYR A 299 15.13 15.75 -2.36
CA TYR A 299 14.46 14.57 -1.85
C TYR A 299 12.97 14.80 -1.49
N LYS A 300 12.57 16.06 -1.23
CA LYS A 300 11.16 16.43 -0.97
C LYS A 300 10.22 15.98 -2.10
N GLY A 301 10.65 16.13 -3.35
CA GLY A 301 9.87 15.66 -4.50
C GLY A 301 9.62 14.16 -4.46
N ALA A 302 10.65 13.36 -4.15
CA ALA A 302 10.55 11.91 -4.02
C ALA A 302 9.59 11.49 -2.90
N LEU A 303 9.71 12.13 -1.73
CA LEU A 303 8.81 11.88 -0.59
C LEU A 303 7.35 12.22 -0.91
N THR A 304 7.14 13.33 -1.62
CA THR A 304 5.79 13.75 -1.96
C THR A 304 5.14 12.80 -2.96
N GLU A 305 5.88 12.33 -3.98
CA GLU A 305 5.36 11.31 -4.89
C GLU A 305 5.15 9.96 -4.18
N GLN A 306 6.05 9.56 -3.29
CA GLN A 306 5.88 8.38 -2.44
C GLN A 306 4.56 8.46 -1.65
N PHE A 307 4.29 9.59 -1.01
CA PHE A 307 3.06 9.82 -0.26
C PHE A 307 1.83 9.72 -1.17
N VAL A 308 1.82 10.44 -2.29
CA VAL A 308 0.70 10.43 -3.24
C VAL A 308 0.46 9.02 -3.80
N CYS A 309 1.52 8.31 -4.17
CA CYS A 309 1.43 6.92 -4.62
C CYS A 309 0.79 6.03 -3.55
N GLN A 310 1.26 6.11 -2.30
CA GLN A 310 0.73 5.32 -1.18
C GLN A 310 -0.76 5.59 -0.95
N GLN A 311 -1.19 6.86 -0.94
CA GLN A 311 -2.59 7.20 -0.70
C GLN A 311 -3.51 6.75 -1.84
N LEU A 312 -3.14 7.02 -3.09
CA LEU A 312 -4.00 6.75 -4.23
C LEU A 312 -4.08 5.27 -4.62
N THR A 313 -3.02 4.48 -4.39
CA THR A 313 -3.03 3.03 -4.72
C THR A 313 -3.96 2.20 -3.85
N MET A 314 -4.51 2.76 -2.77
CA MET A 314 -5.52 2.10 -1.94
C MET A 314 -6.83 1.88 -2.70
N ALA A 315 -7.18 2.80 -3.61
CA ALA A 315 -8.44 2.77 -4.37
C ALA A 315 -8.25 2.69 -5.89
N HIS A 316 -7.08 3.07 -6.41
CA HIS A 316 -6.86 3.24 -7.84
C HIS A 316 -5.61 2.53 -8.33
N GLN A 317 -5.66 1.99 -9.55
CA GLN A 317 -4.47 1.59 -10.29
C GLN A 317 -3.80 2.84 -10.87
N LEU A 318 -2.51 3.03 -10.56
CA LEU A 318 -1.74 4.18 -11.01
C LEU A 318 -0.82 3.81 -12.17
N PHE A 319 -0.67 4.78 -13.06
CA PHE A 319 0.32 4.80 -14.14
C PHE A 319 1.06 6.14 -14.10
N TYR A 320 2.13 6.27 -14.88
CA TYR A 320 2.75 7.54 -15.18
C TYR A 320 2.96 7.69 -16.68
N TRP A 321 3.24 8.91 -17.13
CA TRP A 321 3.51 9.16 -18.53
C TRP A 321 4.76 10.01 -18.73
N THR A 322 5.54 9.71 -19.77
CA THR A 322 6.69 10.52 -20.22
C THR A 322 6.59 10.75 -21.71
N ALA A 323 7.00 11.95 -22.16
CA ALA A 323 7.10 12.24 -23.58
C ALA A 323 8.31 11.52 -24.19
N GLU A 324 8.17 11.09 -25.46
CA GLU A 324 9.25 10.42 -26.20
C GLU A 324 10.37 11.39 -26.60
N SER A 325 10.03 12.65 -26.91
CA SER A 325 10.92 13.64 -27.53
C SER A 325 11.24 14.84 -26.63
N SER A 326 10.82 14.81 -25.37
CA SER A 326 11.06 15.90 -24.41
C SER A 326 11.17 15.38 -22.98
N THR A 327 11.53 16.28 -22.05
CA THR A 327 11.58 15.97 -20.61
C THR A 327 10.22 16.06 -19.90
N ALA A 328 9.11 16.20 -20.66
CA ALA A 328 7.79 16.30 -20.06
C ALA A 328 7.36 14.95 -19.45
N GLU A 329 6.95 15.01 -18.20
CA GLU A 329 6.48 13.87 -17.42
C GLU A 329 5.21 14.24 -16.68
N ILE A 330 4.29 13.27 -16.50
CA ILE A 330 3.15 13.32 -15.59
C ILE A 330 3.38 12.28 -14.53
N ASP A 331 3.42 12.71 -13.27
CA ASP A 331 3.80 11.89 -12.13
C ASP A 331 2.87 10.70 -11.97
N PHE A 332 1.54 10.93 -12.05
CA PHE A 332 0.55 9.86 -12.04
C PHE A 332 -0.56 10.11 -13.08
N VAL A 333 -1.05 9.03 -13.65
CA VAL A 333 -2.27 8.98 -14.48
C VAL A 333 -3.10 7.82 -13.96
N LEU A 334 -4.38 8.06 -13.73
CA LEU A 334 -5.31 7.00 -13.37
C LEU A 334 -6.51 7.00 -14.31
N GLN A 335 -7.23 5.89 -14.33
CA GLN A 335 -8.50 5.77 -15.03
C GLN A 335 -9.63 5.93 -14.02
N TYR A 336 -10.50 6.89 -14.27
CA TYR A 336 -11.71 7.08 -13.49
C TYR A 336 -12.89 7.25 -14.44
N GLU A 337 -13.93 6.45 -14.24
CA GLU A 337 -15.05 6.34 -15.19
C GLU A 337 -14.56 6.15 -16.62
N ASN A 338 -14.83 7.09 -17.52
CA ASN A 338 -14.45 7.06 -18.91
C ASN A 338 -13.35 8.08 -19.25
N GLU A 339 -12.56 8.51 -18.28
CA GLU A 339 -11.51 9.51 -18.48
C GLU A 339 -10.14 9.03 -17.94
N ALA A 340 -9.08 9.50 -18.60
CA ALA A 340 -7.72 9.41 -18.08
C ALA A 340 -7.43 10.70 -17.31
N ILE A 341 -7.16 10.58 -16.03
CA ILE A 341 -6.97 11.70 -15.10
C ILE A 341 -5.47 11.85 -14.80
N PRO A 342 -4.81 12.87 -15.34
CA PRO A 342 -3.42 13.18 -15.00
C PRO A 342 -3.35 13.94 -13.68
N ILE A 343 -2.32 13.60 -12.88
CA ILE A 343 -2.02 14.20 -11.58
C ILE A 343 -0.55 14.61 -11.57
N GLU A 344 -0.31 15.90 -11.43
CA GLU A 344 1.02 16.49 -11.24
C GLU A 344 1.27 16.69 -9.75
N VAL A 345 2.40 16.21 -9.25
CA VAL A 345 2.77 16.31 -7.82
C VAL A 345 3.81 17.40 -7.63
N LYS A 346 3.57 18.32 -6.69
CA LYS A 346 4.50 19.39 -6.33
C LYS A 346 4.78 19.38 -4.83
N ALA A 347 6.04 19.26 -4.49
CA ALA A 347 6.48 19.23 -3.08
C ALA A 347 6.40 20.61 -2.40
N GLU A 348 6.36 21.68 -3.18
CA GLU A 348 6.40 23.08 -2.70
C GLU A 348 5.25 23.89 -3.26
N GLU A 349 5.26 25.20 -2.94
CA GLU A 349 4.25 26.17 -3.39
C GLU A 349 4.42 26.63 -4.84
N ASN A 350 5.46 26.15 -5.55
CA ASN A 350 5.69 26.51 -6.95
C ASN A 350 4.67 25.81 -7.87
N LEU A 351 3.77 26.59 -8.41
CA LEU A 351 2.60 26.12 -9.16
C LEU A 351 2.83 26.00 -10.68
N LYS A 352 4.06 26.01 -11.17
CA LYS A 352 4.31 25.82 -12.61
C LYS A 352 4.02 24.37 -13.01
N ALA A 353 3.07 24.17 -13.91
CA ALA A 353 2.63 22.87 -14.40
C ALA A 353 2.77 22.78 -15.94
N LYS A 354 3.99 23.03 -16.45
CA LYS A 354 4.26 23.05 -17.90
C LYS A 354 4.02 21.69 -18.56
N SER A 355 4.49 20.61 -17.94
CA SER A 355 4.30 19.25 -18.44
C SER A 355 2.83 18.88 -18.46
N LEU A 356 2.10 19.19 -17.38
CA LEU A 356 0.67 18.92 -17.29
C LEU A 356 -0.13 19.70 -18.34
N LYS A 357 0.20 20.98 -18.57
CA LYS A 357 -0.44 21.78 -19.62
C LYS A 357 -0.22 21.17 -21.00
N LEU A 358 1.03 20.80 -21.33
CA LEU A 358 1.36 20.14 -22.58
C LEU A 358 0.58 18.82 -22.77
N PHE A 359 0.48 18.01 -21.69
CA PHE A 359 -0.27 16.76 -21.74
C PHE A 359 -1.76 17.00 -21.98
N VAL A 360 -2.37 17.94 -21.25
CA VAL A 360 -3.79 18.30 -21.39
C VAL A 360 -4.11 18.78 -22.79
N GLU A 361 -3.29 19.67 -23.36
CA GLU A 361 -3.47 20.20 -24.72
C GLU A 361 -3.28 19.10 -25.79
N LYS A 362 -2.20 18.30 -25.67
CA LYS A 362 -1.85 17.24 -26.62
C LYS A 362 -2.94 16.17 -26.71
N PHE A 363 -3.48 15.74 -25.57
CA PHE A 363 -4.42 14.63 -25.51
C PHE A 363 -5.87 15.06 -25.31
N LYS A 364 -6.15 16.39 -25.27
CA LYS A 364 -7.48 16.97 -25.09
C LYS A 364 -8.17 16.47 -23.80
N ILE A 365 -7.40 16.43 -22.72
CA ILE A 365 -7.88 16.00 -21.41
C ILE A 365 -8.83 17.07 -20.87
N LYS A 366 -9.95 16.64 -20.28
CA LYS A 366 -10.96 17.56 -19.71
C LYS A 366 -10.66 17.88 -18.26
N THR A 367 -10.24 16.88 -17.49
CA THR A 367 -10.06 16.97 -16.05
C THR A 367 -8.59 16.71 -15.72
N ALA A 368 -7.94 17.66 -15.06
CA ALA A 368 -6.55 17.53 -14.65
C ALA A 368 -6.36 18.04 -13.22
N PHE A 369 -5.53 17.35 -12.45
CA PHE A 369 -5.24 17.72 -11.08
C PHE A 369 -3.76 18.02 -10.88
N ARG A 370 -3.51 18.93 -9.95
CA ARG A 370 -2.21 19.10 -9.32
C ARG A 370 -2.40 18.97 -7.81
N THR A 371 -1.51 18.26 -7.17
CA THR A 371 -1.47 18.24 -5.71
C THR A 371 -0.20 18.91 -5.21
N SER A 372 -0.31 19.72 -4.17
CA SER A 372 0.79 20.52 -3.63
C SER A 372 0.57 20.89 -2.16
N MET A 373 1.57 21.53 -1.54
CA MET A 373 1.43 22.12 -0.21
C MET A 373 0.52 23.38 -0.16
N ASN A 374 -0.02 23.82 -1.31
CA ASN A 374 -0.94 24.94 -1.36
C ASN A 374 -2.38 24.54 -1.00
N LYS A 375 -3.18 25.56 -0.68
CA LYS A 375 -4.61 25.44 -0.47
C LYS A 375 -5.33 24.97 -1.72
N TYR A 376 -6.55 24.48 -1.56
CA TYR A 376 -7.46 24.17 -2.66
C TYR A 376 -7.66 25.39 -3.56
N ARG A 377 -7.63 25.14 -4.89
CA ARG A 377 -7.87 26.17 -5.89
C ARG A 377 -8.32 25.58 -7.22
N GLU A 378 -9.46 25.99 -7.69
CA GLU A 378 -9.93 25.73 -9.05
C GLU A 378 -9.39 26.78 -10.04
N GLN A 379 -9.03 26.31 -11.23
CA GLN A 379 -8.61 27.11 -12.38
C GLN A 379 -9.32 26.54 -13.61
N GLU A 380 -9.39 27.28 -14.73
CA GLU A 380 -10.12 26.88 -15.93
C GLU A 380 -9.86 25.45 -16.41
N TRP A 381 -8.63 24.96 -16.34
CA TRP A 381 -8.23 23.67 -16.89
C TRP A 381 -7.55 22.74 -15.84
N LEU A 382 -7.46 23.17 -14.61
CA LEU A 382 -6.67 22.51 -13.57
C LEU A 382 -7.23 22.80 -12.18
N THR A 383 -7.42 21.78 -11.38
CA THR A 383 -7.71 21.91 -9.96
C THR A 383 -6.48 21.57 -9.12
N ASN A 384 -6.09 22.48 -8.22
CA ASN A 384 -5.08 22.20 -7.21
C ASN A 384 -5.73 21.67 -5.95
N ILE A 385 -5.43 20.41 -5.61
CA ILE A 385 -5.88 19.78 -4.38
C ILE A 385 -4.71 19.77 -3.38
N PRO A 386 -4.92 20.20 -2.13
CA PRO A 386 -3.88 20.12 -1.10
C PRO A 386 -3.41 18.67 -0.91
N LEU A 387 -2.12 18.46 -0.67
CA LEU A 387 -1.56 17.11 -0.45
C LEU A 387 -2.31 16.34 0.64
N TYR A 388 -2.68 16.99 1.72
CA TYR A 388 -3.43 16.35 2.81
C TYR A 388 -4.84 15.87 2.43
N ALA A 389 -5.34 16.28 1.25
CA ALA A 389 -6.63 15.89 0.71
C ALA A 389 -6.50 15.10 -0.61
N VAL A 390 -5.35 14.50 -0.89
CA VAL A 390 -5.10 13.81 -2.16
C VAL A 390 -6.02 12.59 -2.36
N GLU A 391 -6.48 11.97 -1.29
CA GLU A 391 -7.46 10.88 -1.34
C GLU A 391 -8.81 11.31 -1.92
N GLU A 392 -9.15 12.61 -1.85
CA GLU A 392 -10.42 13.19 -2.29
C GLU A 392 -10.37 13.71 -3.75
N ILE A 393 -9.36 13.30 -4.51
CA ILE A 393 -9.11 13.84 -5.86
C ILE A 393 -10.24 13.49 -6.85
N LEU A 394 -11.05 12.48 -6.53
CA LEU A 394 -12.13 11.95 -7.39
C LEU A 394 -13.46 11.75 -6.63
N THR A 395 -13.63 12.37 -5.48
CA THR A 395 -14.88 12.33 -4.69
C THR A 395 -15.84 13.45 -5.01
#